data_33c7ae5a63f19a34038d26bd6b73adf4
#
_entry.id   33c7ae5a63f19a34038d26bd6b73adf4
#
_cell.length_a   1.000
_cell.length_b   1.000
_cell.length_c   1.000
_cell.angle_alpha   90.00
_cell.angle_beta   90.00
_cell.angle_gamma   90.00
#
_symmetry.space_group_name_H-M   'P 1'
#
loop_
_entity.id
_entity.type
_entity.pdbx_description
1 polymer ?
#
loop_
_entity_poly.entity_id
_entity_poly.type
_entity_poly.pdbx_seq_one_letter_code
_entity_poly.pdbx_strand_id
1 'polypeptide(L)'
;MENLNPNTILRVAVDLAKRVYQIHAVNQFEAVALTKAMTPGKFFDWCRSLPAGCMVAMESCSGAHYVGRRLAAMGLSPRIIAAHHVKPYRVAGAKAKNDANDAAAICEAASRPHLHSVPIKTA
;
A
#
# COMPACT_ATOMS: atom_id res chain seq x y z
N MET A 1 8.71 18.81 -3.09
CA MET A 1 7.32 18.94 -3.60
C MET A 1 6.79 17.58 -4.01
N GLU A 2 5.62 17.25 -3.56
CA GLU A 2 4.99 15.98 -3.94
C GLU A 2 4.59 15.98 -5.41
N ASN A 3 4.81 14.85 -6.08
CA ASN A 3 4.30 14.65 -7.42
C ASN A 3 2.91 14.03 -7.29
N LEU A 4 1.88 14.83 -7.52
CA LEU A 4 0.50 14.39 -7.36
C LEU A 4 -0.13 13.83 -8.64
N ASN A 5 0.63 13.71 -9.73
CA ASN A 5 0.11 13.13 -10.95
C ASN A 5 -0.03 11.61 -10.78
N PRO A 6 -1.27 11.07 -10.68
CA PRO A 6 -1.47 9.64 -10.42
C PRO A 6 -0.89 8.75 -11.53
N ASN A 7 -0.78 9.26 -12.75
CA ASN A 7 -0.29 8.47 -13.87
C ASN A 7 1.19 8.11 -13.75
N THR A 8 1.92 8.75 -12.83
CA THR A 8 3.33 8.44 -12.61
C THR A 8 3.57 7.50 -11.43
N ILE A 9 2.51 7.10 -10.73
CA ILE A 9 2.63 6.20 -9.58
C ILE A 9 2.95 4.79 -10.06
N LEU A 10 4.04 4.23 -9.55
CA LEU A 10 4.44 2.86 -9.84
C LEU A 10 3.83 1.87 -8.84
N ARG A 11 3.91 2.21 -7.55
CA ARG A 11 3.50 1.29 -6.50
C ARG A 11 2.95 2.09 -5.32
N VAL A 12 1.90 1.57 -4.73
CA VAL A 12 1.27 2.14 -3.55
C VAL A 12 1.32 1.12 -2.44
N ALA A 13 1.59 1.58 -1.21
CA ALA A 13 1.41 0.78 -0.02
C ALA A 13 0.41 1.47 0.88
N VAL A 14 -0.41 0.69 1.55
CA VAL A 14 -1.41 1.22 2.47
C VAL A 14 -1.37 0.44 3.78
N ASP A 15 -1.26 1.18 4.87
CA ASP A 15 -1.38 0.62 6.21
C ASP A 15 -2.85 0.79 6.63
N LEU A 16 -3.53 -0.36 6.77
CA LEU A 16 -4.97 -0.38 7.01
C LEU A 16 -5.26 -0.26 8.50
N ALA A 17 -5.85 0.84 8.90
CA ALA A 17 -6.36 1.02 10.25
C ALA A 17 -7.88 1.17 10.18
N LYS A 18 -8.55 1.17 11.34
CA LYS A 18 -10.02 1.16 11.35
C LYS A 18 -10.66 2.35 10.66
N ARG A 19 -10.10 3.54 10.86
CA ARG A 19 -10.73 4.79 10.41
C ARG A 19 -9.90 5.58 9.42
N VAL A 20 -8.60 5.35 9.42
CA VAL A 20 -7.66 6.10 8.61
C VAL A 20 -6.67 5.13 8.00
N TYR A 21 -6.47 5.24 6.70
CA TYR A 21 -5.45 4.49 5.98
C TYR A 21 -4.27 5.40 5.75
N GLN A 22 -3.06 4.92 6.03
CA GLN A 22 -1.83 5.65 5.75
C GLN A 22 -1.28 5.18 4.42
N ILE A 23 -1.12 6.09 3.47
CA ILE A 23 -0.69 5.78 2.11
C ILE A 23 0.77 6.21 1.92
N HIS A 24 1.54 5.35 1.25
CA HIS A 24 2.90 5.64 0.81
C HIS A 24 3.00 5.21 -0.65
N ALA A 25 3.22 6.15 -1.55
CA ALA A 25 3.29 5.87 -2.98
C ALA A 25 4.63 6.32 -3.54
N VAL A 26 5.16 5.52 -4.46
CA VAL A 26 6.41 5.84 -5.15
C VAL A 26 6.17 5.93 -6.66
N ASN A 27 6.99 6.72 -7.32
CA ASN A 27 6.92 6.84 -8.77
C ASN A 27 7.83 5.82 -9.45
N GLN A 28 7.93 5.90 -10.76
CA GLN A 28 8.72 4.98 -11.58
C GLN A 28 10.22 5.02 -11.28
N PHE A 29 10.70 6.03 -10.58
CA PHE A 29 12.09 6.16 -10.17
C PHE A 29 12.30 5.76 -8.70
N GLU A 30 11.31 5.12 -8.08
CA GLU A 30 11.32 4.74 -6.67
C GLU A 30 11.39 5.93 -5.70
N ALA A 31 11.07 7.12 -6.19
CA ALA A 31 11.02 8.31 -5.35
C ALA A 31 9.62 8.46 -4.74
N VAL A 32 9.57 8.93 -3.50
CA VAL A 32 8.30 9.13 -2.80
C VAL A 32 7.47 10.20 -3.53
N ALA A 33 6.31 9.81 -4.02
CA ALA A 33 5.39 10.70 -4.69
C ALA A 33 4.31 11.24 -3.73
N LEU A 34 3.90 10.43 -2.77
CA LEU A 34 2.85 10.82 -1.83
C LEU A 34 3.00 10.05 -0.52
N THR A 35 2.87 10.75 0.58
CA THR A 35 2.71 10.16 1.91
C THR A 35 1.56 10.91 2.57
N LYS A 36 0.47 10.22 2.85
CA LYS A 36 -0.74 10.88 3.31
C LYS A 36 -1.66 9.91 4.04
N ALA A 37 -2.35 10.43 5.06
CA ALA A 37 -3.44 9.70 5.71
C ALA A 37 -4.75 10.05 5.02
N MET A 38 -5.57 9.05 4.76
CA MET A 38 -6.88 9.20 4.12
C MET A 38 -7.92 8.35 4.83
N THR A 39 -9.16 8.82 4.84
CA THR A 39 -10.27 7.95 5.23
C THR A 39 -10.42 6.85 4.17
N PRO A 40 -11.02 5.69 4.52
CA PRO A 40 -11.23 4.63 3.53
C PRO A 40 -11.95 5.11 2.27
N GLY A 41 -12.99 5.91 2.43
CA GLY A 41 -13.72 6.42 1.26
C GLY A 41 -12.85 7.27 0.35
N LYS A 42 -12.07 8.17 0.93
CA LYS A 42 -11.15 9.00 0.13
C LYS A 42 -10.05 8.17 -0.50
N PHE A 43 -9.56 7.13 0.20
CA PHE A 43 -8.57 6.24 -0.35
C PHE A 43 -9.09 5.56 -1.63
N PHE A 44 -10.29 4.98 -1.58
CA PHE A 44 -10.84 4.32 -2.77
C PHE A 44 -11.10 5.31 -3.90
N ASP A 45 -11.56 6.51 -3.58
CA ASP A 45 -11.73 7.54 -4.60
C ASP A 45 -10.41 7.91 -5.27
N TRP A 46 -9.36 8.08 -4.47
CA TRP A 46 -8.03 8.36 -4.99
C TRP A 46 -7.52 7.22 -5.87
N CYS A 47 -7.76 5.98 -5.47
CA CYS A 47 -7.32 4.81 -6.22
C CYS A 47 -7.91 4.75 -7.63
N ARG A 48 -9.06 5.35 -7.85
CA ARG A 48 -9.69 5.39 -9.19
C ARG A 48 -8.84 6.13 -10.20
N SER A 49 -7.98 7.02 -9.74
CA SER A 49 -7.11 7.80 -10.63
C SER A 49 -5.78 7.11 -10.91
N LEU A 50 -5.50 5.97 -10.28
CA LEU A 50 -4.24 5.26 -10.49
C LEU A 50 -4.22 4.58 -11.86
N PRO A 51 -3.02 4.37 -12.43
CA PRO A 51 -2.91 3.65 -13.71
C PRO A 51 -3.49 2.23 -13.59
N ALA A 52 -4.08 1.74 -14.67
CA ALA A 52 -4.59 0.37 -14.70
C ALA A 52 -3.48 -0.62 -14.35
N GLY A 53 -3.80 -1.57 -13.48
CA GLY A 53 -2.84 -2.59 -13.05
C GLY A 53 -1.83 -2.11 -12.00
N CYS A 54 -1.94 -0.87 -11.52
CA CYS A 54 -1.02 -0.36 -10.51
C CYS A 54 -1.04 -1.25 -9.26
N MET A 55 0.14 -1.58 -8.75
CA MET A 55 0.27 -2.39 -7.54
C MET A 55 -0.15 -1.60 -6.31
N VAL A 56 -1.01 -2.17 -5.49
CA VAL A 56 -1.37 -1.62 -4.19
C VAL A 56 -1.14 -2.71 -3.15
N ALA A 57 -0.13 -2.50 -2.31
CA ALA A 57 0.30 -3.49 -1.33
C ALA A 57 -0.23 -3.14 0.06
N MET A 58 -0.52 -4.17 0.85
CA MET A 58 -0.97 -4.03 2.23
C MET A 58 -0.49 -5.21 3.05
N GLU A 59 -0.31 -4.99 4.34
CA GLU A 59 0.05 -6.06 5.25
C GLU A 59 -1.18 -6.89 5.58
N SER A 60 -1.00 -8.20 5.72
CA SER A 60 -2.08 -9.11 6.07
C SER A 60 -2.73 -8.71 7.39
N CYS A 61 -4.03 -8.49 7.36
CA CYS A 61 -4.84 -8.15 8.53
C CYS A 61 -6.31 -8.44 8.22
N SER A 62 -7.18 -8.26 9.20
CA SER A 62 -8.58 -8.64 9.06
C SER A 62 -9.32 -7.94 7.92
N GLY A 63 -8.94 -6.72 7.57
CA GLY A 63 -9.60 -5.98 6.49
C GLY A 63 -8.95 -6.11 5.12
N ALA A 64 -7.78 -6.79 5.03
CA ALA A 64 -7.00 -6.77 3.81
C ALA A 64 -7.70 -7.45 2.63
N HIS A 65 -8.39 -8.56 2.86
CA HIS A 65 -9.06 -9.28 1.77
C HIS A 65 -10.21 -8.47 1.17
N TYR A 66 -10.97 -7.78 2.02
CA TYR A 66 -12.04 -6.89 1.55
C TYR A 66 -11.47 -5.77 0.68
N VAL A 67 -10.42 -5.10 1.16
CA VAL A 67 -9.77 -4.03 0.41
C VAL A 67 -9.21 -4.57 -0.90
N GLY A 68 -8.54 -5.73 -0.83
CA GLY A 68 -7.98 -6.37 -2.02
C GLY A 68 -9.04 -6.66 -3.08
N ARG A 69 -10.18 -7.19 -2.68
CA ARG A 69 -11.28 -7.46 -3.63
C ARG A 69 -11.77 -6.17 -4.28
N ARG A 70 -11.91 -5.11 -3.50
CA ARG A 70 -12.36 -3.81 -4.04
C ARG A 70 -11.35 -3.25 -5.05
N LEU A 71 -10.06 -3.33 -4.73
CA LEU A 71 -9.02 -2.83 -5.62
C LEU A 71 -8.96 -3.66 -6.90
N ALA A 72 -9.08 -4.98 -6.80
CA ALA A 72 -9.11 -5.85 -7.98
C ALA A 72 -10.29 -5.50 -8.89
N ALA A 73 -11.45 -5.22 -8.32
CA ALA A 73 -12.63 -4.84 -9.09
C ALA A 73 -12.43 -3.50 -9.82
N MET A 74 -11.51 -2.67 -9.34
CA MET A 74 -11.17 -1.40 -9.98
C MET A 74 -10.10 -1.53 -11.07
N GLY A 75 -9.62 -2.75 -11.32
CA GLY A 75 -8.57 -2.97 -12.31
C GLY A 75 -7.16 -2.76 -11.79
N LEU A 76 -6.99 -2.68 -10.49
CA LEU A 76 -5.68 -2.55 -9.86
C LEU A 76 -5.13 -3.92 -9.48
N SER A 77 -3.86 -3.95 -9.06
CA SER A 77 -3.16 -5.19 -8.70
C SER A 77 -2.89 -5.20 -7.19
N PRO A 78 -3.85 -5.66 -6.37
CA PRO A 78 -3.64 -5.71 -4.93
C PRO A 78 -2.68 -6.81 -4.53
N ARG A 79 -1.86 -6.56 -3.52
CA ARG A 79 -0.92 -7.53 -2.95
C ARG A 79 -1.06 -7.52 -1.44
N ILE A 80 -1.37 -8.67 -0.86
CA ILE A 80 -1.39 -8.83 0.60
C ILE A 80 -0.08 -9.50 1.00
N ILE A 81 0.65 -8.87 1.91
CA ILE A 81 1.98 -9.32 2.31
C ILE A 81 1.94 -9.75 3.76
N ALA A 82 2.45 -10.94 4.05
CA ALA A 82 2.49 -11.42 5.42
C ALA A 82 3.37 -10.53 6.30
N ALA A 83 2.96 -10.36 7.56
CA ALA A 83 3.66 -9.45 8.47
C ALA A 83 5.15 -9.76 8.60
N HIS A 84 5.54 -11.04 8.59
CA HIS A 84 6.95 -11.41 8.74
C HIS A 84 7.81 -10.99 7.54
N HIS A 85 7.21 -10.73 6.39
CA HIS A 85 7.93 -10.19 5.23
C HIS A 85 8.06 -8.67 5.28
N VAL A 86 7.20 -8.00 6.03
CA VAL A 86 7.25 -6.54 6.19
C VAL A 86 8.22 -6.14 7.30
N LYS A 87 8.24 -6.91 8.37
CA LYS A 87 9.00 -6.60 9.58
C LYS A 87 10.45 -6.18 9.34
N PRO A 88 11.22 -6.86 8.48
CA PRO A 88 12.62 -6.47 8.26
C PRO A 88 12.80 -5.05 7.71
N TYR A 89 11.77 -4.48 7.13
CA TYR A 89 11.85 -3.14 6.51
C TYR A 89 11.36 -2.04 7.43
N ARG A 90 10.87 -2.38 8.62
CA ARG A 90 10.50 -1.35 9.61
C ARG A 90 11.76 -0.76 10.20
N VAL A 91 11.74 0.56 10.39
CA VAL A 91 12.87 1.25 11.00
C VAL A 91 12.97 0.79 12.47
N ALA A 92 14.17 0.45 12.91
CA ALA A 92 14.40 -0.01 14.28
C ALA A 92 14.26 1.14 15.28
N GLY A 93 13.75 0.80 16.47
CA GLY A 93 13.65 1.75 17.58
C GLY A 93 12.23 2.19 17.87
N ALA A 94 12.02 2.64 19.09
CA ALA A 94 10.68 2.97 19.58
C ALA A 94 10.02 4.12 18.80
N LYS A 95 10.81 5.09 18.37
CA LYS A 95 10.29 6.25 17.65
C LYS A 95 9.86 5.93 16.22
N ALA A 96 10.26 4.79 15.72
CA ALA A 96 9.99 4.43 14.33
C ALA A 96 8.61 3.83 14.14
N LYS A 97 7.95 3.45 15.21
CA LYS A 97 6.66 2.77 15.09
C LYS A 97 5.55 3.78 14.94
N ASN A 98 5.24 4.11 13.70
CA ASN A 98 4.10 4.96 13.37
C ASN A 98 3.58 4.53 11.99
N ASP A 99 2.38 5.01 11.65
CA ASP A 99 1.68 4.56 10.44
C ASP A 99 2.45 4.90 9.17
N ALA A 100 3.12 6.04 9.12
CA ALA A 100 3.89 6.43 7.93
C ALA A 100 5.06 5.49 7.72
N ASN A 101 5.78 5.12 8.79
CA ASN A 101 6.88 4.17 8.69
C ASN A 101 6.39 2.77 8.33
N ASP A 102 5.22 2.37 8.84
CA ASP A 102 4.63 1.08 8.51
C ASP A 102 4.27 1.00 7.04
N ALA A 103 3.65 2.05 6.49
CA ALA A 103 3.31 2.09 5.07
C ALA A 103 4.57 2.06 4.20
N ALA A 104 5.60 2.79 4.58
CA ALA A 104 6.88 2.78 3.85
C ALA A 104 7.51 1.39 3.87
N ALA A 105 7.45 0.68 4.99
CA ALA A 105 7.97 -0.68 5.11
C ALA A 105 7.21 -1.64 4.19
N ILE A 106 5.89 -1.52 4.12
CA ILE A 106 5.07 -2.33 3.23
C ILE A 106 5.47 -2.07 1.77
N CYS A 107 5.66 -0.82 1.41
CA CYS A 107 6.07 -0.43 0.06
C CYS A 107 7.40 -1.04 -0.31
N GLU A 108 8.38 -0.99 0.59
CA GLU A 108 9.70 -1.57 0.37
C GLU A 108 9.63 -3.09 0.23
N ALA A 109 8.90 -3.76 1.12
CA ALA A 109 8.71 -5.20 1.03
C ALA A 109 8.10 -5.60 -0.32
N ALA A 110 7.12 -4.84 -0.78
CA ALA A 110 6.43 -5.11 -2.04
C ALA A 110 7.33 -4.95 -3.27
N SER A 111 8.46 -4.26 -3.14
CA SER A 111 9.40 -4.08 -4.24
C SER A 111 10.29 -5.31 -4.48
N ARG A 112 10.28 -6.29 -3.59
CA ARG A 112 11.21 -7.42 -3.66
C ARG A 112 10.74 -8.46 -4.68
N PRO A 113 11.64 -8.93 -5.58
CA PRO A 113 11.22 -9.80 -6.68
C PRO A 113 10.80 -11.22 -6.24
N HIS A 114 11.26 -11.69 -5.08
CA HIS A 114 10.94 -13.04 -4.60
C HIS A 114 9.84 -13.06 -3.56
N LEU A 115 9.13 -11.97 -3.40
CA LEU A 115 8.06 -11.88 -2.40
C LEU A 115 6.85 -12.69 -2.83
N HIS A 116 6.33 -13.52 -1.93
CA HIS A 116 5.09 -14.25 -2.15
C HIS A 116 3.95 -13.51 -1.49
N SER A 117 2.93 -13.17 -2.28
CA SER A 117 1.72 -12.54 -1.76
C SER A 117 0.79 -13.58 -1.18
N VAL A 118 0.02 -13.17 -0.15
CA VAL A 118 -1.06 -14.00 0.38
C VAL A 118 -2.21 -13.96 -0.63
N PRO A 119 -2.76 -15.12 -1.04
CA PRO A 119 -3.89 -15.12 -1.97
C PRO A 119 -5.09 -14.38 -1.40
N ILE A 120 -5.75 -13.58 -2.25
CA ILE A 120 -6.94 -12.83 -1.83
C ILE A 120 -8.12 -13.78 -1.79
N LYS A 121 -8.78 -13.84 -0.63
CA LYS A 121 -9.96 -14.68 -0.46
C LYS A 121 -11.15 -14.07 -1.20
N THR A 122 -11.86 -14.89 -1.93
CA THR A 122 -13.14 -14.49 -2.49
C THR A 122 -14.17 -14.45 -1.37
N ALA A 123 -15.22 -13.67 -1.56
CA ALA A 123 -16.23 -13.47 -0.52
C ALA A 123 -16.89 -14.76 -0.07
#